data_1fedd1ac7de0e06f0d542c7ce3ab1f00
#
_entry.id   1fedd1ac7de0e06f0d542c7ce3ab1f00
#
_cell.length_a   1.000
_cell.length_b   1.000
_cell.length_c   1.000
_cell.angle_alpha   90.00
_cell.angle_beta   90.00
_cell.angle_gamma   90.00
#
_symmetry.space_group_name_H-M   'P 1'
#
loop_
_entity.id
_entity.type
_entity.pdbx_description
1 polymer ?
#
loop_
_entity_poly.entity_id
_entity_poly.type
_entity_poly.pdbx_seq_one_letter_code
_entity_poly.pdbx_strand_id
1 'polypeptide(L)'
;MNDLSKLSILVVGSGGREHALVQMCLKSPLAERVIAAPGNGGMATEVDCFNVAVEDIDALVKLAQDNSIGLVIVGPEVPLSLGLVNALAKVGIPAYGPNQDGAQLEASKAFCKDFFARHKIPTAEYANFTEVAPALEYLETHPAPIVIKASGLAAGKGVIMAETQDEAIAAVKDMLEGGAFGDSGSEIVIEETLYGEEASIHAIVSGDSFVCLPPSQDHKRAGEGDSGLNTGGMGAYTPTSRVTPALQAQIETEVIRPTLDGFKADGIDFRGTLYAGLMLTEKGVKVLEYNVRFGDPETQVLLPMVAEDLLPVLLASARGEPLPQTLQFHPGAAIVIVLAAGGYPGKYGKGKAINLPA
;
A
#
# COMPACT_ATOMS: atom_id res chain seq x y z
N MET A 1 25.82 17.12 11.19
CA MET A 1 24.53 16.56 11.57
C MET A 1 23.78 17.67 12.26
N ASN A 2 22.70 18.17 11.65
CA ASN A 2 21.82 19.11 12.34
C ASN A 2 21.23 18.38 13.55
N ASP A 3 21.32 19.01 14.71
CA ASP A 3 20.72 18.50 15.95
C ASP A 3 19.21 18.56 15.78
N LEU A 4 18.65 17.44 15.26
CA LEU A 4 17.19 17.30 15.11
C LEU A 4 16.62 17.20 16.52
N SER A 5 15.83 18.17 16.92
CA SER A 5 15.09 18.10 18.18
C SER A 5 14.19 16.87 18.20
N LYS A 6 14.06 16.20 19.33
CA LYS A 6 13.18 15.06 19.52
C LYS A 6 11.74 15.41 19.16
N LEU A 7 11.00 14.43 18.64
CA LEU A 7 9.66 14.61 18.11
C LEU A 7 8.64 13.70 18.81
N SER A 8 7.45 14.23 19.06
CA SER A 8 6.28 13.40 19.32
C SER A 8 5.70 12.92 17.99
N ILE A 9 5.37 11.64 17.90
CA ILE A 9 4.94 10.96 16.67
C ILE A 9 3.55 10.37 16.86
N LEU A 10 2.67 10.56 15.87
CA LEU A 10 1.39 9.87 15.79
C LEU A 10 1.43 8.85 14.65
N VAL A 11 1.18 7.58 14.96
CA VAL A 11 0.94 6.54 13.96
C VAL A 11 -0.56 6.32 13.80
N VAL A 12 -1.09 6.56 12.59
CA VAL A 12 -2.51 6.40 12.27
C VAL A 12 -2.77 5.01 11.72
N GLY A 13 -3.68 4.26 12.35
CA GLY A 13 -4.10 2.93 11.96
C GLY A 13 -4.06 1.91 13.11
N SER A 14 -4.42 0.66 12.83
CA SER A 14 -4.63 -0.37 13.86
C SER A 14 -4.13 -1.77 13.48
N GLY A 15 -3.51 -1.94 12.31
CA GLY A 15 -3.03 -3.22 11.80
C GLY A 15 -1.65 -3.64 12.32
N GLY A 16 -1.16 -4.77 11.80
CA GLY A 16 0.20 -5.25 12.06
C GLY A 16 1.27 -4.33 11.48
N ARG A 17 0.99 -3.72 10.32
CA ARG A 17 1.80 -2.68 9.70
C ARG A 17 2.03 -1.50 10.64
N GLU A 18 0.97 -0.94 11.20
CA GLU A 18 1.06 0.19 12.10
C GLU A 18 1.80 -0.18 13.38
N HIS A 19 1.60 -1.39 13.89
CA HIS A 19 2.36 -1.87 15.06
C HIS A 19 3.87 -1.96 14.74
N ALA A 20 4.24 -2.45 13.57
CA ALA A 20 5.65 -2.47 13.15
C ALA A 20 6.23 -1.05 13.00
N LEU A 21 5.44 -0.08 12.50
CA LEU A 21 5.83 1.34 12.44
C LEU A 21 6.01 1.94 13.84
N VAL A 22 5.12 1.64 14.80
CA VAL A 22 5.29 2.04 16.21
C VAL A 22 6.59 1.49 16.78
N GLN A 23 6.88 0.21 16.59
CA GLN A 23 8.11 -0.44 17.03
C GLN A 23 9.37 0.22 16.42
N MET A 24 9.33 0.57 15.15
CA MET A 24 10.41 1.28 14.48
C MET A 24 10.61 2.67 15.09
N CYS A 25 9.54 3.43 15.32
CA CYS A 25 9.60 4.75 15.94
C CYS A 25 10.18 4.68 17.36
N LEU A 26 9.76 3.71 18.18
CA LEU A 26 10.26 3.55 19.56
C LEU A 26 11.75 3.25 19.65
N LYS A 27 12.36 2.69 18.60
CA LYS A 27 13.80 2.42 18.53
C LYS A 27 14.61 3.66 18.13
N SER A 28 13.97 4.68 17.57
CA SER A 28 14.66 5.87 17.09
C SER A 28 15.02 6.82 18.25
N PRO A 29 16.27 7.28 18.34
CA PRO A 29 16.66 8.33 19.30
C PRO A 29 15.99 9.69 19.02
N LEU A 30 15.42 9.88 17.83
CA LEU A 30 14.67 11.07 17.43
C LEU A 30 13.26 11.09 18.04
N ALA A 31 12.69 9.94 18.39
CA ALA A 31 11.38 9.88 19.01
C ALA A 31 11.44 10.26 20.49
N GLU A 32 10.68 11.30 20.88
CA GLU A 32 10.44 11.65 22.27
C GLU A 32 9.25 10.86 22.83
N ARG A 33 8.16 10.80 22.06
CA ARG A 33 6.93 10.11 22.38
C ARG A 33 6.30 9.54 21.10
N VAL A 34 5.75 8.36 21.20
CA VAL A 34 4.96 7.73 20.13
C VAL A 34 3.55 7.46 20.65
N ILE A 35 2.54 7.84 19.89
CA ILE A 35 1.13 7.53 20.16
C ILE A 35 0.50 6.91 18.91
N ALA A 36 -0.61 6.22 19.07
CA ALA A 36 -1.34 5.60 17.95
C ALA A 36 -2.83 5.97 17.96
N ALA A 37 -3.47 5.97 16.79
CA ALA A 37 -4.90 6.18 16.64
C ALA A 37 -5.46 5.40 15.43
N PRO A 38 -6.44 4.50 15.63
CA PRO A 38 -6.98 4.07 16.93
C PRO A 38 -6.06 3.15 17.72
N GLY A 39 -5.02 2.56 17.07
CA GLY A 39 -4.16 1.55 17.64
C GLY A 39 -4.87 0.19 17.83
N ASN A 40 -4.21 -0.72 18.53
CA ASN A 40 -4.72 -2.04 18.86
C ASN A 40 -4.23 -2.51 20.24
N GLY A 41 -4.72 -3.66 20.71
CA GLY A 41 -4.37 -4.18 22.03
C GLY A 41 -2.88 -4.52 22.21
N GLY A 42 -2.15 -4.83 21.14
CA GLY A 42 -0.69 -4.99 21.18
C GLY A 42 0.02 -3.67 21.36
N MET A 43 -0.28 -2.67 20.52
CA MET A 43 0.27 -1.32 20.63
C MET A 43 -0.01 -0.68 22.00
N ALA A 44 -1.21 -0.91 22.57
CA ALA A 44 -1.60 -0.35 23.86
C ALA A 44 -0.76 -0.85 25.05
N THR A 45 0.06 -1.89 24.87
CA THR A 45 1.06 -2.31 25.88
C THR A 45 2.35 -1.50 25.80
N GLU A 46 2.55 -0.71 24.77
CA GLU A 46 3.81 -0.01 24.48
C GLU A 46 3.64 1.50 24.36
N VAL A 47 2.49 1.97 23.82
CA VAL A 47 2.21 3.38 23.57
C VAL A 47 0.77 3.73 23.94
N ASP A 48 0.50 5.02 24.15
CA ASP A 48 -0.86 5.51 24.33
C ASP A 48 -1.65 5.36 23.01
N CYS A 49 -2.80 4.68 23.08
CA CYS A 49 -3.73 4.54 21.97
C CYS A 49 -4.97 5.40 22.18
N PHE A 50 -5.30 6.21 21.19
CA PHE A 50 -6.46 7.13 21.25
C PHE A 50 -7.56 6.60 20.33
N ASN A 51 -8.74 6.38 20.86
CA ASN A 51 -9.88 5.84 20.09
C ASN A 51 -10.45 6.90 19.13
N VAL A 52 -9.70 7.21 18.08
CA VAL A 52 -10.09 8.06 16.97
C VAL A 52 -10.09 7.22 15.70
N ALA A 53 -11.22 7.21 14.99
CA ALA A 53 -11.36 6.46 13.75
C ALA A 53 -10.45 7.06 12.65
N VAL A 54 -9.93 6.20 11.76
CA VAL A 54 -9.02 6.64 10.69
C VAL A 54 -9.72 7.51 9.64
N GLU A 55 -11.04 7.45 9.56
CA GLU A 55 -11.89 8.26 8.69
C GLU A 55 -12.22 9.65 9.27
N ASP A 56 -12.03 9.84 10.59
CA ASP A 56 -12.31 11.12 11.25
C ASP A 56 -11.11 12.07 11.16
N ILE A 57 -10.99 12.71 9.99
CA ILE A 57 -9.87 13.57 9.64
C ILE A 57 -9.74 14.75 10.63
N ASP A 58 -10.85 15.38 11.01
CA ASP A 58 -10.84 16.53 11.91
C ASP A 58 -10.39 16.13 13.32
N ALA A 59 -10.87 15.00 13.82
CA ALA A 59 -10.42 14.48 15.13
C ALA A 59 -8.95 14.06 15.12
N LEU A 60 -8.43 13.48 14.02
CA LEU A 60 -7.02 13.15 13.88
C LEU A 60 -6.13 14.40 13.87
N VAL A 61 -6.52 15.45 13.13
CA VAL A 61 -5.83 16.75 13.12
C VAL A 61 -5.83 17.38 14.52
N LYS A 62 -7.00 17.39 15.18
CA LYS A 62 -7.10 17.90 16.54
C LYS A 62 -6.22 17.10 17.52
N LEU A 63 -6.24 15.77 17.45
CA LEU A 63 -5.37 14.90 18.26
C LEU A 63 -3.90 15.25 18.06
N ALA A 64 -3.47 15.46 16.81
CA ALA A 64 -2.10 15.83 16.50
C ALA A 64 -1.72 17.20 17.10
N GLN A 65 -2.59 18.19 17.02
CA GLN A 65 -2.37 19.52 17.62
C GLN A 65 -2.34 19.46 19.15
N ASP A 66 -3.31 18.81 19.79
CA ASP A 66 -3.44 18.73 21.26
C ASP A 66 -2.23 18.01 21.89
N ASN A 67 -1.59 17.10 21.15
CA ASN A 67 -0.40 16.35 21.61
C ASN A 67 0.93 16.89 21.06
N SER A 68 0.95 18.08 20.44
CA SER A 68 2.15 18.70 19.86
C SER A 68 2.94 17.75 18.96
N ILE A 69 2.24 17.02 18.08
CA ILE A 69 2.84 16.03 17.18
C ILE A 69 3.74 16.73 16.15
N GLY A 70 4.99 16.27 16.04
CA GLY A 70 5.97 16.76 15.09
C GLY A 70 6.05 15.95 13.79
N LEU A 71 5.46 14.74 13.77
CA LEU A 71 5.31 13.90 12.58
C LEU A 71 4.12 12.96 12.72
N VAL A 72 3.25 12.94 11.72
CA VAL A 72 2.20 11.92 11.59
C VAL A 72 2.64 10.88 10.55
N ILE A 73 2.56 9.59 10.88
CA ILE A 73 2.80 8.48 9.94
C ILE A 73 1.45 7.83 9.64
N VAL A 74 1.03 7.90 8.38
CA VAL A 74 -0.28 7.37 7.96
C VAL A 74 -0.10 5.94 7.45
N GLY A 75 -0.69 4.98 8.16
CA GLY A 75 -0.60 3.57 7.81
C GLY A 75 -1.55 3.15 6.69
N PRO A 76 -2.89 3.29 6.84
CA PRO A 76 -3.85 2.81 5.87
C PRO A 76 -4.16 3.82 4.76
N GLU A 77 -4.74 3.34 3.67
CA GLU A 77 -5.07 4.10 2.46
C GLU A 77 -6.26 5.06 2.64
N VAL A 78 -7.23 4.70 3.50
CA VAL A 78 -8.47 5.47 3.66
C VAL A 78 -8.22 6.91 4.10
N PRO A 79 -7.50 7.20 5.19
CA PRO A 79 -7.23 8.59 5.58
C PRO A 79 -6.41 9.37 4.55
N LEU A 80 -5.58 8.68 3.73
CA LEU A 80 -4.86 9.32 2.62
C LEU A 80 -5.83 9.80 1.55
N SER A 81 -6.76 8.95 1.12
CA SER A 81 -7.77 9.28 0.12
C SER A 81 -8.76 10.34 0.61
N LEU A 82 -9.02 10.40 1.91
CA LEU A 82 -9.83 11.44 2.56
C LEU A 82 -9.09 12.76 2.79
N GLY A 83 -7.78 12.83 2.49
CA GLY A 83 -6.99 14.05 2.52
C GLY A 83 -6.42 14.42 3.90
N LEU A 84 -6.17 13.46 4.77
CA LEU A 84 -5.54 13.70 6.09
C LEU A 84 -4.22 14.48 5.96
N VAL A 85 -3.37 14.12 4.99
CA VAL A 85 -2.09 14.80 4.75
C VAL A 85 -2.31 16.27 4.37
N ASN A 86 -3.31 16.54 3.51
CA ASN A 86 -3.68 17.91 3.13
C ASN A 86 -4.19 18.72 4.35
N ALA A 87 -4.97 18.10 5.22
CA ALA A 87 -5.50 18.75 6.43
C ALA A 87 -4.39 19.05 7.45
N LEU A 88 -3.45 18.12 7.67
CA LEU A 88 -2.29 18.32 8.54
C LEU A 88 -1.36 19.41 8.01
N ALA A 89 -1.14 19.47 6.70
CA ALA A 89 -0.31 20.51 6.08
C ALA A 89 -0.86 21.92 6.31
N LYS A 90 -2.20 22.11 6.33
CA LYS A 90 -2.85 23.40 6.62
C LYS A 90 -2.54 23.91 8.03
N VAL A 91 -2.24 23.02 8.97
CA VAL A 91 -1.90 23.37 10.36
C VAL A 91 -0.39 23.24 10.63
N GLY A 92 0.42 23.02 9.59
CA GLY A 92 1.88 22.99 9.67
C GLY A 92 2.47 21.73 10.29
N ILE A 93 1.72 20.62 10.34
CA ILE A 93 2.20 19.34 10.87
C ILE A 93 2.65 18.45 9.71
N PRO A 94 3.95 18.05 9.66
CA PRO A 94 4.45 17.12 8.65
C PRO A 94 3.74 15.76 8.76
N ALA A 95 3.38 15.17 7.61
CA ALA A 95 2.79 13.86 7.54
C ALA A 95 3.50 12.98 6.51
N TYR A 96 3.85 11.76 6.89
CA TYR A 96 4.38 10.75 6.01
C TYR A 96 3.23 9.99 5.33
N GLY A 97 3.11 10.20 4.05
CA GLY A 97 2.07 9.70 3.16
C GLY A 97 1.80 10.73 2.05
N PRO A 98 1.26 10.34 0.90
CA PRO A 98 0.93 11.27 -0.16
C PRO A 98 -0.27 12.15 0.20
N ASN A 99 -0.33 13.29 -0.47
CA ASN A 99 -1.53 14.12 -0.48
C ASN A 99 -2.68 13.40 -1.23
N GLN A 100 -3.87 13.99 -1.22
CA GLN A 100 -5.05 13.39 -1.83
C GLN A 100 -4.89 13.10 -3.34
N ASP A 101 -4.15 13.95 -4.08
CA ASP A 101 -3.89 13.75 -5.50
C ASP A 101 -3.02 12.51 -5.72
N GLY A 102 -1.94 12.35 -4.95
CA GLY A 102 -1.10 11.16 -4.98
C GLY A 102 -1.82 9.89 -4.49
N ALA A 103 -2.76 10.03 -3.56
CA ALA A 103 -3.54 8.92 -3.05
C ALA A 103 -4.50 8.31 -4.09
N GLN A 104 -4.82 9.01 -5.17
CA GLN A 104 -5.66 8.50 -6.25
C GLN A 104 -5.05 7.27 -6.95
N LEU A 105 -3.71 7.11 -6.94
CA LEU A 105 -3.08 5.94 -7.56
C LEU A 105 -3.50 4.60 -6.90
N GLU A 106 -3.85 4.62 -5.62
CA GLU A 106 -4.42 3.44 -4.94
C GLU A 106 -5.94 3.51 -4.87
N ALA A 107 -6.50 4.73 -4.69
CA ALA A 107 -7.92 4.92 -4.49
C ALA A 107 -8.75 4.68 -5.76
N SER A 108 -8.17 4.83 -6.96
CA SER A 108 -8.82 4.56 -8.25
C SER A 108 -7.90 3.76 -9.18
N LYS A 109 -8.29 2.51 -9.46
CA LYS A 109 -7.53 1.66 -10.38
C LYS A 109 -7.59 2.18 -11.82
N ALA A 110 -8.72 2.76 -12.22
CA ALA A 110 -8.85 3.39 -13.54
C ALA A 110 -7.89 4.58 -13.68
N PHE A 111 -7.86 5.48 -12.69
CA PHE A 111 -6.89 6.58 -12.66
C PHE A 111 -5.44 6.07 -12.73
N CYS A 112 -5.13 5.04 -11.96
CA CYS A 112 -3.80 4.44 -11.93
C CYS A 112 -3.41 3.85 -13.31
N LYS A 113 -4.33 3.15 -13.97
CA LYS A 113 -4.09 2.60 -15.32
C LYS A 113 -3.90 3.69 -16.37
N ASP A 114 -4.70 4.73 -16.32
CA ASP A 114 -4.56 5.90 -17.22
C ASP A 114 -3.24 6.63 -16.97
N PHE A 115 -2.78 6.71 -15.72
CA PHE A 115 -1.47 7.21 -15.36
C PHE A 115 -0.37 6.34 -15.99
N PHE A 116 -0.47 5.00 -15.88
CA PHE A 116 0.49 4.08 -16.50
C PHE A 116 0.58 4.28 -18.02
N ALA A 117 -0.56 4.40 -18.68
CA ALA A 117 -0.61 4.60 -20.13
C ALA A 117 0.03 5.93 -20.56
N ARG A 118 -0.30 7.04 -19.86
CA ARG A 118 0.27 8.37 -20.17
C ARG A 118 1.78 8.41 -20.01
N HIS A 119 2.29 7.74 -18.97
CA HIS A 119 3.72 7.78 -18.61
C HIS A 119 4.50 6.56 -19.06
N LYS A 120 3.87 5.68 -19.88
CA LYS A 120 4.47 4.48 -20.48
C LYS A 120 5.04 3.51 -19.43
N ILE A 121 4.41 3.41 -18.26
CA ILE A 121 4.76 2.46 -17.23
C ILE A 121 4.26 1.08 -17.65
N PRO A 122 5.12 0.05 -17.66
CA PRO A 122 4.73 -1.28 -18.15
C PRO A 122 3.66 -1.90 -17.25
N THR A 123 2.50 -2.21 -17.82
CA THR A 123 1.38 -2.85 -17.13
C THR A 123 0.63 -3.79 -18.08
N ALA A 124 -0.39 -4.49 -17.60
CA ALA A 124 -1.31 -5.28 -18.41
C ALA A 124 -2.08 -4.41 -19.40
N GLU A 125 -2.43 -4.95 -20.57
CA GLU A 125 -3.44 -4.33 -21.44
C GLU A 125 -4.74 -4.18 -20.68
N TYR A 126 -5.43 -3.05 -20.83
CA TYR A 126 -6.62 -2.76 -20.05
C TYR A 126 -7.62 -1.86 -20.78
N ALA A 127 -8.85 -1.86 -20.27
CA ALA A 127 -9.86 -0.86 -20.63
C ALA A 127 -10.74 -0.56 -19.39
N ASN A 128 -11.21 0.69 -19.30
CA ASN A 128 -12.06 1.18 -18.21
C ASN A 128 -13.50 1.27 -18.67
N PHE A 129 -14.47 0.87 -17.82
CA PHE A 129 -15.89 0.89 -18.13
C PHE A 129 -16.72 1.35 -16.94
N THR A 130 -17.73 2.19 -17.24
CA THR A 130 -18.77 2.63 -16.30
C THR A 130 -20.16 2.07 -16.65
N GLU A 131 -20.26 1.39 -17.80
CA GLU A 131 -21.52 0.82 -18.28
C GLU A 131 -21.33 -0.63 -18.71
N VAL A 132 -22.36 -1.47 -18.46
CA VAL A 132 -22.30 -2.91 -18.75
C VAL A 132 -22.17 -3.20 -20.24
N ALA A 133 -22.98 -2.52 -21.10
CA ALA A 133 -23.03 -2.87 -22.51
C ALA A 133 -21.67 -2.72 -23.22
N PRO A 134 -20.92 -1.59 -23.09
CA PRO A 134 -19.56 -1.48 -23.66
C PRO A 134 -18.56 -2.49 -23.08
N ALA A 135 -18.68 -2.80 -21.79
CA ALA A 135 -17.81 -3.79 -21.14
C ALA A 135 -18.04 -5.20 -21.72
N LEU A 136 -19.29 -5.59 -21.97
CA LEU A 136 -19.61 -6.86 -22.60
C LEU A 136 -19.15 -6.93 -24.06
N GLU A 137 -19.30 -5.84 -24.84
CA GLU A 137 -18.77 -5.75 -26.20
C GLU A 137 -17.24 -5.93 -26.22
N TYR A 138 -16.52 -5.32 -25.27
CA TYR A 138 -15.08 -5.52 -25.12
C TYR A 138 -14.72 -6.99 -24.85
N LEU A 139 -15.48 -7.70 -24.02
CA LEU A 139 -15.26 -9.11 -23.74
C LEU A 139 -15.47 -10.03 -24.94
N GLU A 140 -16.21 -9.62 -25.98
CA GLU A 140 -16.36 -10.41 -27.22
C GLU A 140 -15.05 -10.54 -28.00
N THR A 141 -14.18 -9.52 -27.91
CA THR A 141 -12.87 -9.47 -28.57
C THR A 141 -11.70 -9.79 -27.65
N HIS A 142 -11.93 -9.79 -26.32
CA HIS A 142 -10.94 -10.08 -25.26
C HIS A 142 -11.49 -11.21 -24.37
N PRO A 143 -11.42 -12.46 -24.84
CA PRO A 143 -12.00 -13.58 -24.12
C PRO A 143 -11.22 -13.93 -22.84
N ALA A 144 -11.90 -14.65 -21.93
CA ALA A 144 -11.24 -15.23 -20.75
C ALA A 144 -10.11 -16.23 -21.15
N PRO A 145 -9.06 -16.39 -20.28
CA PRO A 145 -8.98 -15.84 -18.93
C PRO A 145 -8.67 -14.33 -18.90
N ILE A 146 -9.42 -13.59 -18.07
CA ILE A 146 -9.33 -12.14 -18.00
C ILE A 146 -9.57 -11.65 -16.56
N VAL A 147 -9.05 -10.47 -16.20
CA VAL A 147 -9.18 -9.95 -14.84
C VAL A 147 -10.11 -8.74 -14.84
N ILE A 148 -11.12 -8.77 -13.96
CA ILE A 148 -12.06 -7.65 -13.76
C ILE A 148 -11.84 -7.08 -12.36
N LYS A 149 -11.62 -5.76 -12.27
CA LYS A 149 -11.32 -5.07 -11.01
C LYS A 149 -12.30 -3.92 -10.80
N ALA A 150 -12.92 -3.84 -9.62
CA ALA A 150 -13.61 -2.63 -9.19
C ALA A 150 -12.58 -1.50 -9.01
N SER A 151 -12.83 -0.32 -9.56
CA SER A 151 -11.86 0.78 -9.60
C SER A 151 -11.56 1.34 -8.21
N GLY A 152 -12.57 1.48 -7.35
CA GLY A 152 -12.40 2.05 -6.01
C GLY A 152 -11.74 1.13 -4.99
N LEU A 153 -11.58 1.64 -3.77
CA LEU A 153 -11.05 0.89 -2.62
C LEU A 153 -12.02 -0.24 -2.25
N ALA A 154 -11.60 -1.48 -2.38
CA ALA A 154 -12.40 -2.67 -2.11
C ALA A 154 -11.71 -3.67 -1.16
N ALA A 155 -10.71 -3.24 -0.39
CA ALA A 155 -9.96 -4.04 0.59
C ALA A 155 -9.50 -5.40 0.04
N GLY A 156 -8.96 -5.42 -1.19
CA GLY A 156 -8.47 -6.63 -1.86
C GLY A 156 -9.55 -7.58 -2.39
N LYS A 157 -10.84 -7.27 -2.20
CA LYS A 157 -11.96 -8.12 -2.62
C LYS A 157 -12.54 -7.77 -3.99
N GLY A 158 -12.19 -6.63 -4.54
CA GLY A 158 -12.71 -6.13 -5.81
C GLY A 158 -11.95 -6.64 -7.04
N VAL A 159 -11.28 -7.79 -6.97
CA VAL A 159 -10.54 -8.39 -8.09
C VAL A 159 -11.08 -9.78 -8.35
N ILE A 160 -11.57 -10.02 -9.56
CA ILE A 160 -12.06 -11.32 -10.03
C ILE A 160 -11.20 -11.76 -11.21
N MET A 161 -10.55 -12.90 -11.08
CA MET A 161 -9.89 -13.60 -12.18
C MET A 161 -10.90 -14.53 -12.80
N ALA A 162 -11.46 -14.18 -13.96
CA ALA A 162 -12.45 -14.97 -14.65
C ALA A 162 -11.76 -15.97 -15.59
N GLU A 163 -11.93 -17.24 -15.32
CA GLU A 163 -11.35 -18.32 -16.13
C GLU A 163 -12.23 -18.63 -17.35
N THR A 164 -13.51 -18.26 -17.29
CA THR A 164 -14.49 -18.48 -18.35
C THR A 164 -15.20 -17.19 -18.75
N GLN A 165 -15.73 -17.18 -19.97
CA GLN A 165 -16.48 -16.03 -20.47
C GLN A 165 -17.74 -15.74 -19.64
N ASP A 166 -18.43 -16.77 -19.17
CA ASP A 166 -19.62 -16.63 -18.33
C ASP A 166 -19.28 -16.00 -16.97
N GLU A 167 -18.13 -16.37 -16.37
CA GLU A 167 -17.63 -15.74 -15.14
C GLU A 167 -17.28 -14.28 -15.37
N ALA A 168 -16.64 -13.93 -16.51
CA ALA A 168 -16.32 -12.56 -16.84
C ALA A 168 -17.59 -11.69 -16.99
N ILE A 169 -18.59 -12.19 -17.72
CA ILE A 169 -19.88 -11.53 -17.90
C ILE A 169 -20.60 -11.34 -16.56
N ALA A 170 -20.59 -12.37 -15.71
CA ALA A 170 -21.20 -12.30 -14.38
C ALA A 170 -20.49 -11.25 -13.50
N ALA A 171 -19.15 -11.23 -13.50
CA ALA A 171 -18.35 -10.26 -12.74
C ALA A 171 -18.62 -8.82 -13.17
N VAL A 172 -18.67 -8.54 -14.47
CA VAL A 172 -19.00 -7.20 -15.01
C VAL A 172 -20.36 -6.73 -14.52
N LYS A 173 -21.38 -7.58 -14.64
CA LYS A 173 -22.76 -7.25 -14.21
C LYS A 173 -22.85 -7.05 -12.70
N ASP A 174 -22.22 -7.92 -11.92
CA ASP A 174 -22.27 -7.85 -10.44
C ASP A 174 -21.57 -6.58 -9.94
N MET A 175 -20.45 -6.20 -10.53
CA MET A 175 -19.71 -4.99 -10.13
C MET A 175 -20.46 -3.71 -10.53
N LEU A 176 -20.92 -3.59 -11.79
CA LEU A 176 -21.51 -2.34 -12.30
C LEU A 176 -22.99 -2.16 -11.92
N GLU A 177 -23.78 -3.25 -11.81
CA GLU A 177 -25.22 -3.18 -11.54
C GLU A 177 -25.60 -3.82 -10.20
N GLY A 178 -24.84 -4.82 -9.74
CA GLY A 178 -25.19 -5.60 -8.55
C GLY A 178 -24.93 -4.90 -7.22
N GLY A 179 -24.23 -3.75 -7.22
CA GLY A 179 -23.94 -2.97 -6.02
C GLY A 179 -23.07 -3.70 -4.99
N ALA A 180 -22.43 -4.82 -5.35
CA ALA A 180 -21.61 -5.64 -4.46
C ALA A 180 -20.45 -4.86 -3.82
N PHE A 181 -20.00 -3.80 -4.49
CA PHE A 181 -18.88 -2.95 -4.05
C PHE A 181 -19.29 -1.49 -3.81
N GLY A 182 -20.59 -1.17 -3.75
CA GLY A 182 -21.07 0.19 -3.57
C GLY A 182 -20.47 1.14 -4.62
N ASP A 183 -20.10 2.35 -4.20
CA ASP A 183 -19.50 3.36 -5.10
C ASP A 183 -18.19 2.90 -5.74
N SER A 184 -17.45 1.98 -5.10
CA SER A 184 -16.19 1.42 -5.64
C SER A 184 -16.41 0.60 -6.91
N GLY A 185 -17.61 0.08 -7.15
CA GLY A 185 -18.00 -0.69 -8.32
C GLY A 185 -18.63 0.16 -9.44
N SER A 186 -18.79 1.47 -9.27
CA SER A 186 -19.35 2.36 -10.30
C SER A 186 -18.48 2.47 -11.56
N GLU A 187 -17.24 2.05 -11.48
CA GLU A 187 -16.28 1.95 -12.57
C GLU A 187 -15.48 0.66 -12.39
N ILE A 188 -15.19 -0.03 -13.49
CA ILE A 188 -14.36 -1.24 -13.51
C ILE A 188 -13.20 -1.10 -14.48
N VAL A 189 -12.14 -1.86 -14.20
CA VAL A 189 -11.01 -2.07 -15.10
C VAL A 189 -11.02 -3.53 -15.54
N ILE A 190 -10.98 -3.77 -16.84
CA ILE A 190 -10.81 -5.10 -17.43
C ILE A 190 -9.38 -5.20 -17.95
N GLU A 191 -8.63 -6.22 -17.53
CA GLU A 191 -7.21 -6.39 -17.85
C GLU A 191 -6.90 -7.78 -18.41
N GLU A 192 -5.91 -7.88 -19.29
CA GLU A 192 -5.33 -9.17 -19.65
C GLU A 192 -4.81 -9.91 -18.41
N THR A 193 -4.93 -11.22 -18.41
CA THR A 193 -4.35 -12.05 -17.36
C THR A 193 -2.83 -12.15 -17.56
N LEU A 194 -2.07 -11.70 -16.57
CA LEU A 194 -0.61 -11.83 -16.55
C LEU A 194 -0.19 -13.13 -15.86
N TYR A 195 0.81 -13.79 -16.41
CA TYR A 195 1.40 -15.01 -15.85
C TYR A 195 2.85 -14.76 -15.48
N GLY A 196 3.25 -15.18 -14.29
CA GLY A 196 4.61 -15.00 -13.78
C GLY A 196 4.66 -15.18 -12.28
N GLU A 197 5.70 -14.60 -11.67
CA GLU A 197 5.91 -14.59 -10.23
C GLU A 197 5.63 -13.18 -9.69
N GLU A 198 4.84 -13.07 -8.62
CA GLU A 198 4.61 -11.78 -7.98
C GLU A 198 5.82 -11.34 -7.15
N ALA A 199 6.06 -10.05 -7.12
CA ALA A 199 7.05 -9.41 -6.25
C ALA A 199 6.60 -8.02 -5.87
N SER A 200 7.07 -7.54 -4.72
CA SER A 200 6.71 -6.23 -4.16
C SER A 200 7.96 -5.37 -3.98
N ILE A 201 7.94 -4.17 -4.53
CA ILE A 201 8.97 -3.15 -4.33
C ILE A 201 8.38 -1.96 -3.59
N HIS A 202 9.02 -1.59 -2.49
CA HIS A 202 8.66 -0.40 -1.70
C HIS A 202 9.74 0.65 -1.88
N ALA A 203 9.36 1.82 -2.39
CA ALA A 203 10.22 2.98 -2.49
C ALA A 203 9.71 4.08 -1.55
N ILE A 204 10.57 4.58 -0.67
CA ILE A 204 10.31 5.83 0.06
C ILE A 204 10.60 6.96 -0.90
N VAL A 205 9.64 7.87 -1.09
CA VAL A 205 9.69 8.94 -2.10
C VAL A 205 9.60 10.30 -1.44
N SER A 206 10.35 11.26 -1.97
CA SER A 206 10.28 12.68 -1.63
C SER A 206 10.50 13.50 -2.91
N GLY A 207 9.41 13.83 -3.59
CA GLY A 207 9.49 14.52 -4.88
C GLY A 207 10.31 13.73 -5.92
N ASP A 208 11.43 14.28 -6.38
CA ASP A 208 12.31 13.66 -7.38
C ASP A 208 13.27 12.59 -6.81
N SER A 209 13.39 12.47 -5.48
CA SER A 209 14.27 11.50 -4.83
C SER A 209 13.51 10.30 -4.30
N PHE A 210 14.16 9.14 -4.34
CA PHE A 210 13.62 7.93 -3.73
C PHE A 210 14.75 7.03 -3.22
N VAL A 211 14.39 6.14 -2.31
CA VAL A 211 15.24 5.03 -1.88
C VAL A 211 14.39 3.76 -1.73
N CYS A 212 14.85 2.66 -2.31
CA CYS A 212 14.14 1.39 -2.25
C CYS A 212 14.50 0.59 -1.00
N LEU A 213 13.50 -0.07 -0.43
CA LEU A 213 13.66 -1.14 0.54
C LEU A 213 13.97 -2.48 -0.18
N PRO A 214 14.44 -3.52 0.54
CA PRO A 214 14.67 -4.82 -0.07
C PRO A 214 13.40 -5.37 -0.73
N PRO A 215 13.51 -6.08 -1.85
CA PRO A 215 12.35 -6.67 -2.51
C PRO A 215 11.69 -7.71 -1.61
N SER A 216 10.37 -7.72 -1.57
CA SER A 216 9.59 -8.67 -0.78
C SER A 216 8.62 -9.47 -1.65
N GLN A 217 8.07 -10.51 -1.08
CA GLN A 217 6.98 -11.27 -1.68
C GLN A 217 5.95 -11.58 -0.59
N ASP A 218 4.69 -11.27 -0.87
CA ASP A 218 3.55 -11.61 -0.04
C ASP A 218 2.82 -12.86 -0.57
N HIS A 219 1.97 -13.45 0.28
CA HIS A 219 1.15 -14.61 -0.03
C HIS A 219 -0.30 -14.26 0.26
N LYS A 220 -1.08 -14.01 -0.79
CA LYS A 220 -2.45 -13.46 -0.69
C LYS A 220 -3.53 -14.52 -0.53
N ARG A 221 -3.29 -15.76 -0.97
CA ARG A 221 -4.28 -16.83 -0.94
C ARG A 221 -4.37 -17.49 0.43
N ALA A 222 -5.63 -17.80 0.86
CA ALA A 222 -5.89 -18.36 2.19
C ALA A 222 -5.50 -19.84 2.34
N GLY A 223 -5.42 -20.60 1.25
CA GLY A 223 -5.22 -22.06 1.24
C GLY A 223 -3.81 -22.46 0.82
N GLU A 224 -3.46 -23.71 1.11
CA GLU A 224 -2.21 -24.33 0.69
C GLU A 224 -2.05 -24.35 -0.84
N GLY A 225 -0.80 -24.22 -1.31
CA GLY A 225 -0.51 -24.27 -2.74
C GLY A 225 -1.08 -23.09 -3.52
N ASP A 226 -1.12 -21.92 -2.90
CA ASP A 226 -1.64 -20.67 -3.49
C ASP A 226 -3.08 -20.83 -4.01
N SER A 227 -3.96 -21.36 -3.16
CA SER A 227 -5.35 -21.67 -3.48
C SER A 227 -6.36 -20.95 -2.56
N GLY A 228 -7.63 -20.97 -2.93
CA GLY A 228 -8.71 -20.38 -2.14
C GLY A 228 -8.89 -18.86 -2.38
N LEU A 229 -9.54 -18.19 -1.45
CA LEU A 229 -9.88 -16.77 -1.57
C LEU A 229 -8.65 -15.88 -1.36
N ASN A 230 -8.62 -14.76 -2.06
CA ASN A 230 -7.67 -13.68 -1.78
C ASN A 230 -7.93 -13.07 -0.40
N THR A 231 -6.85 -12.69 0.28
CA THR A 231 -6.86 -12.05 1.60
C THR A 231 -6.09 -10.74 1.54
N GLY A 232 -5.93 -10.06 2.68
CA GLY A 232 -5.03 -8.92 2.83
C GLY A 232 -3.54 -9.31 2.89
N GLY A 233 -3.22 -10.61 2.88
CA GLY A 233 -1.88 -11.17 3.03
C GLY A 233 -1.82 -12.17 4.19
N MET A 234 -1.41 -13.40 3.91
CA MET A 234 -1.25 -14.46 4.90
C MET A 234 0.18 -14.58 5.41
N GLY A 235 1.09 -13.86 4.79
CA GLY A 235 2.49 -13.79 5.16
C GLY A 235 3.31 -13.11 4.09
N ALA A 236 4.53 -12.71 4.46
CA ALA A 236 5.50 -12.13 3.54
C ALA A 236 6.92 -12.51 3.96
N TYR A 237 7.84 -12.39 3.03
CA TYR A 237 9.27 -12.54 3.33
C TYR A 237 10.11 -11.55 2.50
N THR A 238 11.29 -11.25 2.99
CA THR A 238 12.27 -10.38 2.33
C THR A 238 13.69 -10.80 2.70
N PRO A 239 14.73 -10.64 1.81
CA PRO A 239 14.57 -10.34 0.41
C PRO A 239 14.05 -11.55 -0.37
N THR A 240 13.23 -11.31 -1.40
CA THR A 240 12.83 -12.39 -2.30
C THR A 240 13.93 -12.69 -3.30
N SER A 241 14.22 -13.98 -3.52
CA SER A 241 15.17 -14.43 -4.53
C SER A 241 14.69 -14.22 -5.98
N ARG A 242 13.40 -13.88 -6.16
CA ARG A 242 12.82 -13.60 -7.48
C ARG A 242 13.35 -12.30 -8.08
N VAL A 243 13.73 -11.34 -7.23
CA VAL A 243 14.28 -10.06 -7.65
C VAL A 243 15.78 -10.03 -7.37
N THR A 244 16.57 -10.26 -8.43
CA THR A 244 18.04 -10.12 -8.36
C THR A 244 18.42 -8.63 -8.29
N PRO A 245 19.65 -8.29 -7.85
CA PRO A 245 20.10 -6.88 -7.87
C PRO A 245 20.03 -6.22 -9.25
N ALA A 246 20.28 -6.99 -10.32
CA ALA A 246 20.16 -6.47 -11.69
C ALA A 246 18.70 -6.18 -12.05
N LEU A 247 17.78 -7.06 -11.68
CA LEU A 247 16.34 -6.86 -11.91
C LEU A 247 15.80 -5.70 -11.07
N GLN A 248 16.27 -5.53 -9.83
CA GLN A 248 15.89 -4.37 -9.02
C GLN A 248 16.32 -3.06 -9.68
N ALA A 249 17.55 -2.97 -10.16
CA ALA A 249 18.03 -1.78 -10.90
C ALA A 249 17.21 -1.52 -12.17
N GLN A 250 16.78 -2.57 -12.87
CA GLN A 250 15.87 -2.45 -14.01
C GLN A 250 14.50 -1.92 -13.57
N ILE A 251 13.90 -2.44 -12.50
CA ILE A 251 12.62 -1.97 -11.94
C ILE A 251 12.71 -0.49 -11.53
N GLU A 252 13.80 -0.10 -10.88
CA GLU A 252 14.03 1.31 -10.52
C GLU A 252 14.06 2.22 -11.75
N THR A 253 14.66 1.75 -12.85
CA THR A 253 14.80 2.52 -14.09
C THR A 253 13.52 2.53 -14.95
N GLU A 254 12.84 1.39 -15.06
CA GLU A 254 11.70 1.22 -15.97
C GLU A 254 10.34 1.42 -15.30
N VAL A 255 10.27 1.37 -13.95
CA VAL A 255 9.02 1.53 -13.21
C VAL A 255 9.08 2.73 -12.27
N ILE A 256 10.01 2.74 -11.29
CA ILE A 256 9.99 3.77 -10.24
C ILE A 256 10.32 5.15 -10.82
N ARG A 257 11.42 5.28 -11.57
CA ARG A 257 11.82 6.57 -12.15
C ARG A 257 10.77 7.15 -13.09
N PRO A 258 10.20 6.41 -14.07
CA PRO A 258 9.12 6.92 -14.91
C PRO A 258 7.87 7.34 -14.12
N THR A 259 7.59 6.68 -12.99
CA THR A 259 6.49 7.04 -12.10
C THR A 259 6.73 8.41 -11.45
N LEU A 260 7.92 8.65 -10.91
CA LEU A 260 8.26 9.95 -10.32
C LEU A 260 8.26 11.07 -11.38
N ASP A 261 8.79 10.78 -12.56
CA ASP A 261 8.75 11.73 -13.71
C ASP A 261 7.30 12.03 -14.12
N GLY A 262 6.44 11.01 -14.06
CA GLY A 262 5.00 11.14 -14.30
C GLY A 262 4.31 12.00 -13.24
N PHE A 263 4.62 11.82 -11.97
CA PHE A 263 4.09 12.68 -10.89
C PHE A 263 4.46 14.14 -11.14
N LYS A 264 5.70 14.39 -11.48
CA LYS A 264 6.18 15.74 -11.78
C LYS A 264 5.48 16.34 -13.00
N ALA A 265 5.28 15.55 -14.06
CA ALA A 265 4.60 15.99 -15.29
C ALA A 265 3.12 16.31 -15.03
N ASP A 266 2.46 15.55 -14.18
CA ASP A 266 1.05 15.75 -13.80
C ASP A 266 0.87 16.75 -12.64
N GLY A 267 1.96 17.31 -12.09
CA GLY A 267 1.93 18.28 -10.98
C GLY A 267 1.59 17.66 -9.63
N ILE A 268 1.79 16.35 -9.45
CA ILE A 268 1.53 15.62 -8.21
C ILE A 268 2.78 15.69 -7.32
N ASP A 269 2.68 16.36 -6.17
CA ASP A 269 3.72 16.33 -5.11
C ASP A 269 3.57 15.04 -4.30
N PHE A 270 4.25 13.98 -4.74
CA PHE A 270 4.19 12.69 -4.08
C PHE A 270 5.26 12.56 -3.00
N ARG A 271 4.84 12.23 -1.77
CA ARG A 271 5.70 11.97 -0.62
C ARG A 271 5.17 10.75 0.13
N GLY A 272 6.06 9.92 0.65
CA GLY A 272 5.65 8.70 1.35
C GLY A 272 6.13 7.43 0.66
N THR A 273 5.43 6.33 0.84
CA THR A 273 5.78 5.05 0.23
C THR A 273 5.04 4.87 -1.09
N LEU A 274 5.78 4.63 -2.16
CA LEU A 274 5.26 4.04 -3.39
C LEU A 274 5.52 2.53 -3.33
N TYR A 275 4.47 1.75 -3.21
CA TYR A 275 4.53 0.29 -3.24
C TYR A 275 4.06 -0.19 -4.62
N ALA A 276 4.98 -0.75 -5.39
CA ALA A 276 4.70 -1.37 -6.68
C ALA A 276 4.50 -2.88 -6.51
N GLY A 277 3.27 -3.35 -6.73
CA GLY A 277 2.95 -4.76 -6.93
C GLY A 277 3.29 -5.15 -8.36
N LEU A 278 4.17 -6.11 -8.54
CA LEU A 278 4.74 -6.46 -9.83
C LEU A 278 4.44 -7.92 -10.19
N MET A 279 4.25 -8.17 -11.50
CA MET A 279 4.32 -9.48 -12.10
C MET A 279 5.61 -9.59 -12.91
N LEU A 280 6.47 -10.56 -12.56
CA LEU A 280 7.69 -10.88 -13.27
C LEU A 280 7.34 -11.89 -14.37
N THR A 281 7.10 -11.40 -15.57
CA THR A 281 6.68 -12.22 -16.72
C THR A 281 7.88 -12.58 -17.60
N GLU A 282 7.70 -13.55 -18.51
CA GLU A 282 8.71 -13.88 -19.55
C GLU A 282 8.99 -12.68 -20.49
N LYS A 283 8.06 -11.76 -20.63
CA LYS A 283 8.18 -10.55 -21.49
C LYS A 283 8.71 -9.33 -20.72
N GLY A 284 9.13 -9.50 -19.47
CA GLY A 284 9.62 -8.42 -18.60
C GLY A 284 8.68 -8.11 -17.43
N VAL A 285 9.01 -7.07 -16.69
CA VAL A 285 8.27 -6.64 -15.52
C VAL A 285 7.00 -5.89 -15.92
N LYS A 286 5.90 -6.21 -15.26
CA LYS A 286 4.61 -5.53 -15.41
C LYS A 286 4.10 -5.08 -14.05
N VAL A 287 3.63 -3.83 -13.94
CA VAL A 287 2.99 -3.33 -12.73
C VAL A 287 1.55 -3.84 -12.67
N LEU A 288 1.19 -4.52 -11.60
CA LEU A 288 -0.18 -4.98 -11.32
C LEU A 288 -1.02 -3.85 -10.72
N GLU A 289 -0.45 -3.16 -9.74
CA GLU A 289 -1.09 -2.07 -9.02
C GLU A 289 -0.05 -1.24 -8.27
N TYR A 290 -0.41 -0.01 -7.91
CA TYR A 290 0.29 0.76 -6.89
C TYR A 290 -0.52 0.82 -5.61
N ASN A 291 0.19 0.71 -4.48
CA ASN A 291 -0.28 1.17 -3.21
C ASN A 291 0.58 2.37 -2.78
N VAL A 292 -0.02 3.34 -2.10
CA VAL A 292 0.65 4.62 -1.78
C VAL A 292 0.99 4.73 -0.29
N ARG A 293 1.21 3.60 0.34
CA ARG A 293 1.53 3.41 1.75
C ARG A 293 2.37 2.14 1.90
N PHE A 294 2.92 1.94 3.08
CA PHE A 294 3.55 0.68 3.42
C PHE A 294 2.59 -0.51 3.26
N GLY A 295 3.10 -1.66 2.80
CA GLY A 295 2.34 -2.90 2.67
C GLY A 295 2.02 -3.56 4.02
N ASP A 296 0.98 -4.36 4.07
CA ASP A 296 0.62 -5.22 5.20
C ASP A 296 0.31 -6.62 4.65
N PRO A 297 1.17 -7.64 4.89
CA PRO A 297 2.15 -7.75 5.98
C PRO A 297 3.62 -7.47 5.62
N GLU A 298 3.95 -6.82 4.50
CA GLU A 298 5.35 -6.63 4.08
C GLU A 298 6.13 -5.72 5.05
N THR A 299 5.51 -4.73 5.65
CA THR A 299 6.16 -3.81 6.61
C THR A 299 6.80 -4.57 7.77
N GLN A 300 6.14 -5.64 8.25
CA GLN A 300 6.58 -6.46 9.37
C GLN A 300 7.89 -7.22 9.07
N VAL A 301 8.22 -7.40 7.79
CA VAL A 301 9.50 -8.01 7.38
C VAL A 301 10.50 -6.99 6.85
N LEU A 302 10.05 -5.89 6.25
CA LEU A 302 10.92 -4.86 5.70
C LEU A 302 11.62 -4.04 6.78
N LEU A 303 10.88 -3.54 7.78
CA LEU A 303 11.44 -2.66 8.81
C LEU A 303 12.53 -3.35 9.65
N PRO A 304 12.41 -4.63 10.06
CA PRO A 304 13.49 -5.31 10.78
C PRO A 304 14.79 -5.49 9.99
N MET A 305 14.71 -5.41 8.65
CA MET A 305 15.91 -5.51 7.80
C MET A 305 16.69 -4.20 7.68
N VAL A 306 16.10 -3.06 8.03
CA VAL A 306 16.80 -1.77 7.99
C VAL A 306 17.76 -1.69 9.18
N ALA A 307 19.05 -1.46 8.88
CA ALA A 307 20.13 -1.46 9.89
C ALA A 307 20.40 -0.07 10.49
N GLU A 308 19.77 0.97 9.96
CA GLU A 308 19.92 2.36 10.39
C GLU A 308 18.58 2.94 10.88
N ASP A 309 18.64 4.09 11.52
CA ASP A 309 17.43 4.79 11.96
C ASP A 309 16.64 5.29 10.74
N LEU A 310 15.47 4.73 10.51
CA LEU A 310 14.61 5.06 9.38
C LEU A 310 13.76 6.32 9.63
N LEU A 311 13.53 6.70 10.89
CA LEU A 311 12.66 7.82 11.22
C LEU A 311 13.10 9.16 10.61
N PRO A 312 14.42 9.53 10.58
CA PRO A 312 14.89 10.70 9.85
C PRO A 312 14.56 10.67 8.35
N VAL A 313 14.56 9.50 7.72
CA VAL A 313 14.24 9.33 6.30
C VAL A 313 12.75 9.57 6.05
N LEU A 314 11.89 9.03 6.92
CA LEU A 314 10.44 9.29 6.84
C LEU A 314 10.12 10.76 7.09
N LEU A 315 10.82 11.41 8.04
CA LEU A 315 10.65 12.84 8.31
C LEU A 315 11.10 13.70 7.11
N ALA A 316 12.24 13.35 6.49
CA ALA A 316 12.73 14.04 5.29
C ALA A 316 11.73 13.92 4.15
N SER A 317 11.18 12.72 3.92
CA SER A 317 10.10 12.49 2.95
C SER A 317 8.87 13.37 3.25
N ALA A 318 8.39 13.36 4.49
CA ALA A 318 7.23 14.16 4.90
C ALA A 318 7.43 15.68 4.68
N ARG A 319 8.69 16.15 4.79
CA ARG A 319 9.06 17.56 4.58
C ARG A 319 9.39 17.92 3.12
N GLY A 320 9.45 16.92 2.23
CA GLY A 320 9.89 17.13 0.84
C GLY A 320 11.40 17.42 0.74
N GLU A 321 12.18 16.98 1.72
CA GLU A 321 13.64 17.09 1.74
C GLU A 321 14.27 15.93 0.93
N PRO A 322 15.49 16.10 0.39
CA PRO A 322 16.17 15.03 -0.33
C PRO A 322 16.42 13.79 0.53
N LEU A 323 16.26 12.61 -0.05
CA LEU A 323 16.51 11.32 0.60
C LEU A 323 17.94 10.83 0.37
N PRO A 324 18.45 9.93 1.23
CA PRO A 324 19.72 9.24 0.97
C PRO A 324 19.57 8.37 -0.31
N GLN A 325 20.67 8.17 -1.02
CA GLN A 325 20.66 7.34 -2.23
C GLN A 325 20.50 5.85 -1.94
N THR A 326 20.94 5.40 -0.78
CA THR A 326 20.91 4.00 -0.33
C THR A 326 20.64 3.95 1.17
N LEU A 327 20.05 2.83 1.61
CA LEU A 327 19.93 2.46 3.02
C LEU A 327 20.83 1.26 3.33
N GLN A 328 21.21 1.12 4.60
CA GLN A 328 21.93 -0.06 5.08
C GLN A 328 20.93 -1.12 5.57
N PHE A 329 21.20 -2.36 5.25
CA PHE A 329 20.35 -3.48 5.63
C PHE A 329 21.13 -4.53 6.42
N HIS A 330 20.46 -5.15 7.39
CA HIS A 330 20.99 -6.33 8.07
C HIS A 330 21.15 -7.50 7.08
N PRO A 331 22.23 -8.31 7.22
CA PRO A 331 22.35 -9.54 6.43
C PRO A 331 21.28 -10.56 6.88
N GLY A 332 20.87 -11.42 5.93
CA GLY A 332 19.90 -12.47 6.21
C GLY A 332 18.53 -12.20 5.56
N ALA A 333 17.49 -12.71 6.18
CA ALA A 333 16.12 -12.59 5.71
C ALA A 333 15.14 -12.47 6.88
N ALA A 334 13.97 -11.90 6.61
CA ALA A 334 12.85 -11.84 7.55
C ALA A 334 11.61 -12.50 6.93
N ILE A 335 10.82 -13.16 7.78
CA ILE A 335 9.55 -13.78 7.40
C ILE A 335 8.49 -13.42 8.46
N VAL A 336 7.26 -13.20 8.00
CA VAL A 336 6.07 -13.06 8.85
C VAL A 336 5.00 -14.04 8.40
N ILE A 337 4.29 -14.62 9.37
CA ILE A 337 3.12 -15.49 9.14
C ILE A 337 1.93 -14.87 9.87
N VAL A 338 0.85 -14.64 9.14
CA VAL A 338 -0.39 -14.08 9.69
C VAL A 338 -1.27 -15.21 10.24
N LEU A 339 -1.56 -15.16 11.53
CA LEU A 339 -2.52 -16.05 12.16
C LEU A 339 -3.90 -15.40 12.13
N ALA A 340 -4.85 -16.06 11.50
CA ALA A 340 -6.21 -15.55 11.34
C ALA A 340 -7.24 -16.43 12.06
N ALA A 341 -8.37 -15.81 12.45
CA ALA A 341 -9.49 -16.55 13.01
C ALA A 341 -10.14 -17.45 11.93
N GLY A 342 -10.66 -18.60 12.36
CA GLY A 342 -11.38 -19.50 11.46
C GLY A 342 -12.56 -18.78 10.77
N GLY A 343 -12.64 -18.93 9.44
CA GLY A 343 -13.60 -18.25 8.57
C GLY A 343 -13.04 -17.04 7.81
N TYR A 344 -11.87 -16.52 8.18
CA TYR A 344 -11.18 -15.47 7.42
C TYR A 344 -10.82 -15.96 5.99
N PRO A 345 -10.97 -15.15 4.92
CA PRO A 345 -11.36 -13.73 4.86
C PRO A 345 -12.89 -13.48 4.81
N GLY A 346 -13.72 -14.50 4.96
CA GLY A 346 -15.17 -14.37 5.02
C GLY A 346 -15.65 -13.83 6.38
N LYS A 347 -16.83 -14.28 6.82
CA LYS A 347 -17.35 -13.94 8.15
C LYS A 347 -16.60 -14.72 9.22
N TYR A 348 -15.99 -14.04 10.19
CA TYR A 348 -15.30 -14.66 11.32
C TYR A 348 -15.62 -13.99 12.65
N GLY A 349 -15.47 -14.74 13.77
CA GLY A 349 -15.69 -14.20 15.11
C GLY A 349 -14.56 -13.28 15.54
N LYS A 350 -14.91 -12.10 16.05
CA LYS A 350 -13.99 -11.13 16.66
C LYS A 350 -14.00 -11.24 18.19
N GLY A 351 -13.01 -10.65 18.85
CA GLY A 351 -12.95 -10.53 20.31
C GLY A 351 -12.49 -11.78 21.06
N LYS A 352 -11.90 -12.76 20.36
CA LYS A 352 -11.25 -13.91 21.04
C LYS A 352 -9.99 -13.44 21.77
N ALA A 353 -9.77 -13.96 22.98
CA ALA A 353 -8.53 -13.73 23.72
C ALA A 353 -7.33 -14.31 22.96
N ILE A 354 -6.26 -13.52 22.88
CA ILE A 354 -4.99 -13.95 22.30
C ILE A 354 -4.00 -14.07 23.45
N ASN A 355 -3.49 -15.28 23.67
CA ASN A 355 -2.41 -15.52 24.63
C ASN A 355 -1.10 -15.55 23.86
N LEU A 356 -0.26 -14.57 24.10
CA LEU A 356 1.09 -14.55 23.53
C LEU A 356 1.99 -15.51 24.33
N PRO A 357 2.90 -16.27 23.70
CA PRO A 357 3.91 -17.01 24.43
C PRO A 357 4.79 -16.05 25.22
N ALA A 358 5.21 -16.49 26.40
CA ALA A 358 6.10 -15.74 27.30
C ALA A 358 7.49 -15.54 26.67
#